data_426a94f33fc890ab77653abfe25255da
#
_entry.id   426a94f33fc890ab77653abfe25255da
#
_cell.length_a   1.000
_cell.length_b   1.000
_cell.length_c   1.000
_cell.angle_alpha   90.00
_cell.angle_beta   90.00
_cell.angle_gamma   90.00
#
_symmetry.space_group_name_H-M   'P 1'
#
loop_
_entity.id
_entity.type
_entity.pdbx_description
1 polymer ?
#
loop_
_entity_poly.entity_id
_entity_poly.type
_entity_poly.pdbx_seq_one_letter_code
_entity_poly.pdbx_strand_id
1 'polypeptide(L)'
;MLGLNKSGKMNEHRSEVKISRLLADNYSQKILSYTYRKAMSAQRLSKICRIPIAACYRRIHDLEKAGLIFISEETEIRKGRRVKLYRCGLKSATLRFSHGKFKVDYDTSNGGGSMEPMVNGGNISYDDGGGNGSESEDEEEKPHIMHQSS
;
A
#
# COMPACT_ATOMS: atom_id res chain seq x y z
N MET A 1 6.02 -40.37 3.12
CA MET A 1 6.91 -39.25 3.47
C MET A 1 6.29 -37.96 2.98
N LEU A 2 5.66 -37.24 3.87
CA LEU A 2 5.05 -35.94 3.55
C LEU A 2 6.05 -34.84 3.86
N GLY A 3 6.69 -34.31 2.82
CA GLY A 3 7.53 -33.11 2.92
C GLY A 3 6.66 -31.90 3.22
N LEU A 4 6.68 -31.44 4.46
CA LEU A 4 6.04 -30.18 4.86
C LEU A 4 6.79 -29.02 4.22
N ASN A 5 6.17 -28.40 3.21
CA ASN A 5 6.64 -27.17 2.59
C ASN A 5 6.63 -26.03 3.63
N LYS A 6 7.77 -25.75 4.24
CA LYS A 6 7.99 -24.56 5.06
C LYS A 6 7.93 -23.26 4.24
N SER A 7 7.90 -23.35 2.92
CA SER A 7 7.85 -22.20 2.00
C SER A 7 6.51 -21.46 2.00
N GLY A 8 5.39 -22.11 2.31
CA GLY A 8 4.06 -21.50 2.27
C GLY A 8 3.89 -20.39 3.31
N LYS A 9 4.27 -20.63 4.56
CA LYS A 9 4.09 -19.66 5.65
C LYS A 9 4.95 -18.40 5.53
N MET A 10 6.15 -18.50 4.99
CA MET A 10 7.03 -17.33 4.79
C MET A 10 6.53 -16.43 3.66
N ASN A 11 5.86 -16.99 2.66
CA ASN A 11 5.35 -16.23 1.52
C ASN A 11 4.07 -15.47 1.88
N GLU A 12 3.19 -16.05 2.69
CA GLU A 12 1.98 -15.40 3.20
C GLU A 12 2.32 -14.20 4.10
N HIS A 13 3.22 -14.37 5.05
CA HIS A 13 3.64 -13.29 5.95
C HIS A 13 4.26 -12.10 5.18
N ARG A 14 5.06 -12.38 4.14
CA ARG A 14 5.65 -11.35 3.28
C ARG A 14 4.59 -10.58 2.48
N SER A 15 3.51 -11.24 2.05
CA SER A 15 2.40 -10.61 1.34
C SER A 15 1.56 -9.70 2.26
N GLU A 16 1.30 -10.11 3.49
CA GLU A 16 0.56 -9.32 4.48
C GLU A 16 1.28 -8.04 4.89
N VAL A 17 2.58 -8.11 5.16
CA VAL A 17 3.41 -6.92 5.43
C VAL A 17 3.39 -5.97 4.25
N LYS A 18 3.41 -6.48 3.03
CA LYS A 18 3.35 -5.67 1.82
C LYS A 18 2.00 -4.97 1.67
N ILE A 19 0.90 -5.67 1.93
CA ILE A 19 -0.45 -5.11 1.87
C ILE A 19 -0.64 -4.03 2.93
N SER A 20 -0.21 -4.25 4.17
CA SER A 20 -0.31 -3.24 5.23
C SER A 20 0.44 -1.96 4.88
N ARG A 21 1.63 -2.06 4.28
CA ARG A 21 2.39 -0.91 3.79
C ARG A 21 1.68 -0.16 2.67
N LEU A 22 1.08 -0.88 1.73
CA LEU A 22 0.30 -0.29 0.65
C LEU A 22 -0.94 0.44 1.18
N LEU A 23 -1.65 -0.15 2.14
CA LEU A 23 -2.83 0.46 2.76
C LEU A 23 -2.50 1.68 3.62
N ALA A 24 -1.29 1.74 4.19
CA ALA A 24 -0.80 2.89 4.94
C ALA A 24 -0.22 4.01 4.05
N ASP A 25 0.09 3.72 2.79
CA ASP A 25 0.67 4.70 1.87
C ASP A 25 -0.38 5.70 1.34
N ASN A 26 -0.10 6.98 1.50
CA ASN A 26 -1.02 8.05 1.11
C ASN A 26 -1.39 8.05 -0.40
N TYR A 27 -0.43 7.75 -1.27
CA TYR A 27 -0.70 7.66 -2.71
C TYR A 27 -1.59 6.48 -3.05
N SER A 28 -1.34 5.32 -2.43
CA SER A 28 -2.17 4.12 -2.57
C SER A 28 -3.61 4.37 -2.11
N GLN A 29 -3.78 5.02 -0.95
CA GLN A 29 -5.11 5.37 -0.44
C GLN A 29 -5.90 6.26 -1.39
N LYS A 30 -5.25 7.28 -1.97
CA LYS A 30 -5.87 8.15 -2.98
C LYS A 30 -6.28 7.35 -4.22
N ILE A 31 -5.38 6.52 -4.76
CA ILE A 31 -5.65 5.70 -5.94
C ILE A 31 -6.84 4.76 -5.68
N LEU A 32 -6.84 4.04 -4.56
CA LEU A 32 -7.94 3.14 -4.15
C LEU A 32 -9.27 3.90 -4.04
N SER A 33 -9.28 5.06 -3.38
CA SER A 33 -10.50 5.86 -3.18
C SER A 33 -11.11 6.34 -4.50
N TYR A 34 -10.29 6.81 -5.43
CA TYR A 34 -10.79 7.27 -6.72
C TYR A 34 -11.24 6.12 -7.62
N THR A 35 -10.47 5.02 -7.67
CA THR A 35 -10.79 3.84 -8.48
C THR A 35 -11.96 3.03 -7.92
N TYR A 36 -12.29 3.16 -6.64
CA TYR A 36 -13.49 2.59 -6.04
C TYR A 36 -14.76 3.17 -6.67
N ARG A 37 -14.79 4.48 -6.89
CA ARG A 37 -15.95 5.16 -7.46
C ARG A 37 -16.10 4.95 -8.95
N LYS A 38 -14.98 5.01 -9.70
CA LYS A 38 -14.97 4.92 -11.16
C LYS A 38 -13.65 4.36 -11.67
N ALA A 39 -13.71 3.55 -12.74
CA ALA A 39 -12.51 3.11 -13.43
C ALA A 39 -11.74 4.30 -14.02
N MET A 40 -10.43 4.34 -13.81
CA MET A 40 -9.57 5.47 -14.22
C MET A 40 -8.23 5.00 -14.76
N SER A 41 -7.71 5.76 -15.74
CA SER A 41 -6.35 5.56 -16.24
C SER A 41 -5.29 6.11 -15.28
N ALA A 42 -4.06 5.60 -15.37
CA ALA A 42 -2.93 6.09 -14.58
C ALA A 42 -2.68 7.59 -14.76
N GLN A 43 -2.80 8.10 -16.00
CA GLN A 43 -2.64 9.53 -16.29
C GLN A 43 -3.69 10.39 -15.61
N ARG A 44 -4.96 9.93 -15.61
CA ARG A 44 -6.03 10.64 -14.92
C ARG A 44 -5.83 10.62 -13.40
N LEU A 45 -5.45 9.47 -12.84
CA LEU A 45 -5.14 9.34 -11.42
C LEU A 45 -3.98 10.24 -11.00
N SER A 46 -2.89 10.28 -11.78
CA SER A 46 -1.75 11.17 -11.53
C SER A 46 -2.17 12.64 -11.39
N LYS A 47 -3.01 13.12 -12.32
CA LYS A 47 -3.51 14.50 -12.32
C LYS A 47 -4.43 14.79 -11.14
N ILE A 48 -5.45 13.94 -10.91
CA ILE A 48 -6.47 14.16 -9.86
C ILE A 48 -5.87 14.02 -8.46
N CYS A 49 -5.04 13.01 -8.25
CA CYS A 49 -4.41 12.76 -6.95
C CYS A 49 -3.21 13.67 -6.69
N ARG A 50 -2.74 14.42 -7.70
CA ARG A 50 -1.50 15.21 -7.66
C ARG A 50 -0.29 14.35 -7.29
N ILE A 51 -0.16 13.21 -7.96
CA ILE A 51 0.93 12.26 -7.80
C ILE A 51 1.80 12.33 -9.05
N PRO A 52 3.13 12.43 -8.94
CA PRO A 52 4.03 12.34 -10.10
C PRO A 52 3.73 11.07 -10.90
N ILE A 53 3.67 11.17 -12.23
CA ILE A 53 3.22 10.08 -13.10
C ILE A 53 4.01 8.77 -12.91
N ALA A 54 5.32 8.87 -12.72
CA ALA A 54 6.16 7.71 -12.46
C ALA A 54 5.83 7.03 -11.11
N ALA A 55 5.55 7.82 -10.07
CA ALA A 55 5.12 7.31 -8.77
C ALA A 55 3.73 6.68 -8.86
N CYS A 56 2.82 7.27 -9.65
CA CYS A 56 1.48 6.74 -9.88
C CYS A 56 1.53 5.36 -10.53
N TYR A 57 2.30 5.18 -11.61
CA TYR A 57 2.47 3.88 -12.25
C TYR A 57 3.06 2.83 -11.31
N ARG A 58 4.06 3.20 -10.52
CA ARG A 58 4.68 2.29 -9.54
C ARG A 58 3.66 1.84 -8.50
N ARG A 59 2.86 2.75 -7.94
CA ARG A 59 1.81 2.41 -6.97
C ARG A 59 0.70 1.56 -7.57
N ILE A 60 0.25 1.88 -8.78
CA ILE A 60 -0.72 1.07 -9.51
C ILE A 60 -0.21 -0.37 -9.69
N HIS A 61 1.04 -0.54 -10.12
CA HIS A 61 1.64 -1.85 -10.29
C HIS A 61 1.73 -2.64 -8.97
N ASP A 62 2.10 -1.97 -7.87
CA ASP A 62 2.18 -2.62 -6.55
C ASP A 62 0.79 -3.02 -6.04
N LEU A 63 -0.22 -2.16 -6.23
CA LEU A 63 -1.61 -2.42 -5.86
C LEU A 63 -2.23 -3.55 -6.72
N GLU A 64 -1.92 -3.58 -8.02
CA GLU A 64 -2.36 -4.64 -8.93
C GLU A 64 -1.74 -5.99 -8.55
N LYS A 65 -0.44 -6.04 -8.27
CA LYS A 65 0.25 -7.24 -7.77
C LYS A 65 -0.30 -7.74 -6.43
N ALA A 66 -0.78 -6.84 -5.59
CA ALA A 66 -1.40 -7.19 -4.32
C ALA A 66 -2.89 -7.58 -4.47
N GLY A 67 -3.47 -7.49 -5.67
CA GLY A 67 -4.88 -7.78 -5.92
C GLY A 67 -5.85 -6.74 -5.37
N LEU A 68 -5.35 -5.55 -5.01
CA LEU A 68 -6.16 -4.46 -4.47
C LEU A 68 -6.82 -3.59 -5.55
N ILE A 69 -6.27 -3.59 -6.76
CA ILE A 69 -6.88 -3.03 -7.96
C ILE A 69 -6.75 -4.03 -9.12
N PHE A 70 -7.57 -3.86 -10.14
CA PHE A 70 -7.55 -4.67 -11.34
C PHE A 70 -7.85 -3.82 -12.58
N ILE A 71 -7.44 -4.31 -13.76
CA ILE A 71 -7.80 -3.70 -15.03
C ILE A 71 -9.25 -4.07 -15.34
N SER A 72 -10.15 -3.09 -15.35
CA SER A 72 -11.55 -3.29 -15.67
C SER A 72 -11.84 -3.19 -17.16
N GLU A 73 -11.11 -2.33 -17.86
CA GLU A 73 -11.30 -2.05 -19.27
C GLU A 73 -9.99 -1.65 -19.94
N GLU A 74 -9.85 -1.98 -21.21
CA GLU A 74 -8.83 -1.41 -22.10
C GLU A 74 -9.53 -0.64 -23.23
N THR A 75 -9.30 0.65 -23.31
CA THR A 75 -9.91 1.52 -24.31
C THR A 75 -8.86 2.00 -25.31
N GLU A 76 -9.15 1.90 -26.58
CA GLU A 76 -8.31 2.49 -27.63
C GLU A 76 -8.63 3.98 -27.76
N ILE A 77 -7.62 4.85 -27.54
CA ILE A 77 -7.82 6.31 -27.60
C ILE A 77 -7.56 6.85 -29.00
N ARG A 78 -6.52 6.41 -29.68
CA ARG A 78 -6.15 6.81 -31.06
C ARG A 78 -5.22 5.77 -31.67
N LYS A 79 -5.44 5.42 -32.96
CA LYS A 79 -4.53 4.64 -33.82
C LYS A 79 -3.67 3.60 -33.08
N GLY A 80 -4.30 2.61 -32.48
CA GLY A 80 -3.60 1.50 -31.83
C GLY A 80 -3.07 1.77 -30.42
N ARG A 81 -3.26 2.96 -29.83
CA ARG A 81 -2.85 3.27 -28.46
C ARG A 81 -3.94 2.85 -27.46
N ARG A 82 -3.71 1.75 -26.78
CA ARG A 82 -4.60 1.26 -25.71
C ARG A 82 -4.27 1.90 -24.38
N VAL A 83 -5.31 2.24 -23.62
CA VAL A 83 -5.22 2.77 -22.27
C VAL A 83 -5.96 1.84 -21.33
N LYS A 84 -5.27 1.42 -20.28
CA LYS A 84 -5.83 0.60 -19.22
C LYS A 84 -6.59 1.46 -18.23
N LEU A 85 -7.81 1.05 -17.89
CA LEU A 85 -8.61 1.63 -16.83
C LEU A 85 -8.59 0.69 -15.62
N TYR A 86 -8.21 1.24 -14.48
CA TYR A 86 -8.06 0.50 -13.22
C TYR A 86 -9.26 0.72 -12.32
N ARG A 87 -9.69 -0.34 -11.66
CA ARG A 87 -10.78 -0.35 -10.69
C ARG A 87 -10.33 -0.93 -9.36
N CYS A 88 -10.81 -0.36 -8.25
CA CYS A 88 -10.56 -0.89 -6.92
C CYS A 88 -11.26 -2.22 -6.73
N GLY A 89 -10.52 -3.22 -6.27
CA GLY A 89 -11.01 -4.52 -5.85
C GLY A 89 -11.12 -4.67 -4.34
N LEU A 90 -10.63 -3.69 -3.58
CA LEU A 90 -10.72 -3.69 -2.12
C LEU A 90 -12.13 -3.32 -1.68
N LYS A 91 -12.78 -4.18 -0.90
CA LYS A 91 -14.09 -3.91 -0.29
C LYS A 91 -13.94 -3.30 1.10
N SER A 92 -13.10 -3.89 1.93
CA SER A 92 -12.83 -3.42 3.27
C SER A 92 -11.41 -3.77 3.71
N ALA A 93 -10.88 -2.98 4.62
CA ALA A 93 -9.63 -3.28 5.30
C ALA A 93 -9.69 -2.74 6.73
N THR A 94 -9.22 -3.53 7.68
CA THR A 94 -9.19 -3.17 9.09
C THR A 94 -7.82 -3.48 9.68
N LEU A 95 -7.20 -2.48 10.31
CA LEU A 95 -5.99 -2.65 11.10
C LEU A 95 -6.39 -2.78 12.57
N ARG A 96 -6.01 -3.87 13.19
CA ARG A 96 -6.30 -4.15 14.62
C ARG A 96 -5.01 -4.30 15.40
N PHE A 97 -4.95 -3.67 16.56
CA PHE A 97 -3.88 -3.87 17.53
C PHE A 97 -4.44 -4.57 18.76
N SER A 98 -3.88 -5.74 19.10
CA SER A 98 -4.26 -6.49 20.31
C SER A 98 -3.09 -7.33 20.80
N HIS A 99 -2.92 -7.39 22.13
CA HIS A 99 -1.87 -8.17 22.78
C HIS A 99 -0.45 -7.86 22.24
N GLY A 100 -0.16 -6.58 21.96
CA GLY A 100 1.13 -6.16 21.42
C GLY A 100 1.38 -6.50 19.95
N LYS A 101 0.35 -6.94 19.21
CA LYS A 101 0.48 -7.36 17.81
C LYS A 101 -0.50 -6.62 16.92
N PHE A 102 -0.04 -6.29 15.72
CA PHE A 102 -0.88 -5.77 14.65
C PHE A 102 -1.38 -6.90 13.75
N LYS A 103 -2.65 -6.80 13.35
CA LYS A 103 -3.27 -7.65 12.33
C LYS A 103 -3.95 -6.78 11.29
N VAL A 104 -3.84 -7.18 10.03
CA VAL A 104 -4.59 -6.56 8.93
C VAL A 104 -5.54 -7.61 8.37
N ASP A 105 -6.84 -7.33 8.49
CA ASP A 105 -7.89 -8.09 7.84
C ASP A 105 -8.36 -7.28 6.62
N TYR A 106 -8.49 -7.91 5.46
CA TYR A 106 -8.96 -7.23 4.26
C TYR A 106 -9.81 -8.17 3.39
N ASP A 107 -10.77 -7.59 2.70
CA ASP A 107 -11.65 -8.28 1.76
C ASP A 107 -11.53 -7.63 0.37
N THR A 108 -11.35 -8.43 -0.65
CA THR A 108 -11.22 -7.99 -2.03
C THR A 108 -12.26 -8.66 -2.92
N SER A 109 -12.83 -7.91 -3.84
CA SER A 109 -13.61 -8.46 -4.94
C SER A 109 -12.72 -8.54 -6.18
N ASN A 110 -12.07 -9.68 -6.40
CA ASN A 110 -11.56 -9.95 -7.72
C ASN A 110 -12.75 -10.18 -8.66
N GLY A 111 -12.92 -9.33 -9.67
CA GLY A 111 -13.91 -9.53 -10.71
C GLY A 111 -13.62 -10.82 -11.48
N GLY A 112 -14.10 -11.94 -11.00
CA GLY A 112 -13.99 -13.23 -11.67
C GLY A 112 -13.22 -14.30 -10.92
N GLY A 113 -13.61 -14.61 -9.70
CA GLY A 113 -13.16 -15.80 -8.96
C GLY A 113 -13.55 -15.66 -7.50
N SER A 114 -14.40 -16.54 -7.03
CA SER A 114 -14.67 -16.67 -5.61
C SER A 114 -13.38 -17.06 -4.90
N MET A 115 -12.65 -16.08 -4.40
CA MET A 115 -11.72 -16.33 -3.32
C MET A 115 -12.53 -16.32 -2.04
N GLU A 116 -12.61 -17.47 -1.40
CA GLU A 116 -13.03 -17.63 -0.02
C GLU A 116 -12.35 -16.53 0.81
N PRO A 117 -13.06 -15.90 1.76
CA PRO A 117 -12.43 -14.94 2.66
C PRO A 117 -11.32 -15.67 3.41
N MET A 118 -10.08 -15.40 3.07
CA MET A 118 -8.96 -15.87 3.87
C MET A 118 -8.99 -15.12 5.19
N VAL A 119 -9.64 -15.71 6.18
CA VAL A 119 -9.53 -15.34 7.57
C VAL A 119 -8.18 -15.84 8.06
N ASN A 120 -7.12 -15.21 7.62
CA ASN A 120 -5.80 -15.50 8.13
C ASN A 120 -5.35 -14.36 9.03
N GLY A 121 -5.50 -14.62 10.33
CA GLY A 121 -4.88 -13.82 11.36
C GLY A 121 -3.36 -13.85 11.28
N GLY A 122 -2.78 -13.09 10.37
CA GLY A 122 -1.34 -12.90 10.29
C GLY A 122 -0.86 -11.95 11.38
N ASN A 123 0.03 -12.43 12.24
CA ASN A 123 0.77 -11.61 13.17
C ASN A 123 1.81 -10.80 12.41
N ILE A 124 1.68 -9.47 12.41
CA ILE A 124 2.74 -8.57 11.96
C ILE A 124 3.72 -8.42 13.13
N SER A 125 4.79 -9.20 13.14
CA SER A 125 5.93 -8.89 13.98
C SER A 125 6.78 -7.85 13.23
N TYR A 126 6.96 -6.69 13.82
CA TYR A 126 8.01 -5.79 13.38
C TYR A 126 9.33 -6.41 13.83
N ASP A 127 10.09 -6.94 12.90
CA ASP A 127 11.49 -7.23 13.12
C ASP A 127 12.19 -5.87 13.16
N ASP A 128 12.58 -5.47 14.36
CA ASP A 128 13.43 -4.33 14.61
C ASP A 128 14.85 -4.70 14.14
N GLY A 129 15.00 -4.69 12.83
CA GLY A 129 16.30 -4.83 12.20
C GLY A 129 17.15 -3.63 12.58
N GLY A 130 17.93 -3.77 13.64
CA GLY A 130 18.87 -2.79 14.13
C GLY A 130 19.75 -2.25 13.02
N GLY A 131 19.31 -1.16 12.41
CA GLY A 131 20.15 -0.29 11.61
C GLY A 131 20.98 0.56 12.58
N ASN A 132 22.26 0.27 12.67
CA ASN A 132 23.25 1.14 13.27
C ASN A 132 23.20 2.51 12.56
N GLY A 133 22.35 3.40 13.06
CA GLY A 133 22.35 4.80 12.71
C GLY A 133 23.31 5.51 13.64
N SER A 134 24.45 5.93 13.13
CA SER A 134 25.35 6.86 13.80
C SER A 134 24.58 8.08 14.26
N GLU A 135 24.52 8.27 15.57
CA GLU A 135 24.07 9.51 16.19
C GLU A 135 25.02 10.63 15.75
N SER A 136 24.54 11.51 14.91
CA SER A 136 25.10 12.85 14.77
C SER A 136 24.44 13.70 15.82
N GLU A 137 25.19 14.05 16.83
CA GLU A 137 24.82 15.05 17.83
C GLU A 137 24.69 16.41 17.14
N ASP A 138 23.45 16.81 16.85
CA ASP A 138 23.16 18.20 16.51
C ASP A 138 23.08 18.99 17.83
N GLU A 139 24.09 19.83 18.04
CA GLU A 139 24.13 20.78 19.13
C GLU A 139 22.91 21.70 19.04
N GLU A 140 22.04 21.63 20.04
CA GLU A 140 20.98 22.61 20.23
C GLU A 140 21.60 23.97 20.53
N GLU A 141 21.55 24.86 19.56
CA GLU A 141 21.86 26.27 19.72
C GLU A 141 20.74 26.92 20.57
N LYS A 142 21.08 27.21 21.83
CA LYS A 142 20.15 27.91 22.74
C LYS A 142 19.89 29.32 22.26
N PRO A 143 18.63 29.81 22.23
CA PRO A 143 18.33 31.17 21.84
C PRO A 143 18.89 32.14 22.89
N HIS A 144 19.73 33.09 22.44
CA HIS A 144 20.20 34.20 23.23
C HIS A 144 19.05 35.13 23.51
N ILE A 145 18.65 35.23 24.81
CA ILE A 145 17.72 36.26 25.26
C ILE A 145 18.54 37.51 25.51
N MET A 146 18.39 38.55 24.69
CA MET A 146 18.89 39.88 24.94
C MET A 146 18.02 40.56 26.00
N HIS A 147 18.56 40.77 27.21
CA HIS A 147 18.05 41.72 28.18
C HIS A 147 18.44 43.13 27.73
N GLN A 148 17.47 43.91 27.27
CA GLN A 148 17.62 45.37 27.26
C GLN A 148 17.19 45.90 28.62
N SER A 149 18.14 46.37 29.42
CA SER A 149 17.87 47.27 30.55
C SER A 149 17.91 48.70 30.06
N SER A 150 16.83 49.42 30.32
CA SER A 150 16.77 50.90 30.37
C SER A 150 17.05 51.36 31.77
#